data_a7c6e13314405e5fe870bbe254fe009b
#
_entry.id   a7c6e13314405e5fe870bbe254fe009b
#
_cell.length_a   1.000
_cell.length_b   1.000
_cell.length_c   1.000
_cell.angle_alpha   90.00
_cell.angle_beta   90.00
_cell.angle_gamma   90.00
#
_symmetry.space_group_name_H-M   'P 1'
#
loop_
_entity.id
_entity.type
_entity.pdbx_description
1 polymer ?
#
loop_
_entity_poly.entity_id
_entity_poly.type
_entity_poly.pdbx_seq_one_letter_code
_entity_poly.pdbx_strand_id
1 'polypeptide(L)'
;MAALWLLVASNGCEHLEKKQPVAVPVVGEGDIVILDMSRWREVTSKDSLGVVRLWEHMHLASSLQGIVNRDEPRLYIKYVSTGGIEIDQFWWDKIVGEGRWLAGRRTVTMYDPVKVLEVFRDKIQGMVVYDPAVASTSCVASTVAGADDLVAVRYDPRPGSVYTRLVQREIPVKVWLLNEDGTSKFHTKLEPYRWAVDNYLKTGKCKGECAGYYIDQYWMKQPGNAGLNHHQLTNHDYFIAHKGFVFDISPWDDEPASDAIDEGNGDRAMFCEIFQEIYNLNGGQSFCHVGGFAPWAHKYSNNSKVTHPSKHGAAETEWEVVKLLSAYNAFNDADAASYGAMANASFWQHYPVKESYPQGWVTREQLKEKGYILPNGKLDTKKKYVLFYVGDYDAAAWIYQRMPDIWEDPNRGTVPMMWSIDPSLALRAPMIMDYMRSTATDMDYFAAGDNGAGYLNPGMLEEPRPVSGLPSGVAAWAAHNKAYYTQWGLSVTGFVIDGNGPGMSTEGFKAYASFSPNGICPQKLPDGRQMFMVDNMPMLRCGGASVGAERVEDAGKSALSMVEGNASTPFTWIRTILKSPTWHKGVKDYIEAANPNIVVLSGPEFYELMRCYLE
;
A
#
# COMPACT_ATOMS: atom_id res chain seq x y z
N MET A 1 15.60 55.74 -56.76
CA MET A 1 14.39 55.69 -55.92
C MET A 1 14.69 54.76 -54.76
N ALA A 2 14.94 55.35 -53.59
CA ALA A 2 15.28 54.63 -52.37
C ALA A 2 13.98 54.27 -51.61
N ALA A 3 13.81 53.03 -51.30
CA ALA A 3 12.70 52.59 -50.44
C ALA A 3 13.22 52.42 -49.00
N LEU A 4 12.69 53.26 -48.12
CA LEU A 4 12.97 53.36 -46.71
C LEU A 4 12.23 52.21 -45.98
N TRP A 5 12.91 51.33 -45.27
CA TRP A 5 12.31 50.37 -44.35
C TRP A 5 12.32 50.97 -42.93
N LEU A 6 11.13 51.24 -42.41
CA LEU A 6 10.93 51.62 -41.03
C LEU A 6 10.97 50.36 -40.17
N LEU A 7 11.97 50.26 -39.27
CA LEU A 7 11.96 49.38 -38.15
C LEU A 7 11.04 49.95 -37.06
N VAL A 8 9.92 49.27 -36.82
CA VAL A 8 9.10 49.49 -35.61
C VAL A 8 9.69 48.60 -34.50
N ALA A 9 10.44 49.20 -33.61
CA ALA A 9 10.82 48.56 -32.35
C ALA A 9 9.61 48.58 -31.41
N SER A 10 8.98 47.44 -31.22
CA SER A 10 7.99 47.26 -30.15
C SER A 10 8.73 47.05 -28.82
N ASN A 11 8.84 48.09 -28.05
CA ASN A 11 9.20 48.01 -26.62
C ASN A 11 8.06 47.33 -25.86
N GLY A 12 8.11 46.02 -25.73
CA GLY A 12 7.38 45.29 -24.72
C GLY A 12 8.13 45.39 -23.40
N CYS A 13 7.84 46.45 -22.64
CA CYS A 13 8.16 46.47 -21.21
C CYS A 13 7.24 45.46 -20.51
N GLU A 14 7.73 44.24 -20.34
CA GLU A 14 7.21 43.39 -19.30
C GLU A 14 7.48 44.05 -17.95
N HIS A 15 6.48 44.65 -17.36
CA HIS A 15 6.44 44.97 -15.94
C HIS A 15 6.52 43.64 -15.18
N LEU A 16 7.74 43.16 -14.92
CA LEU A 16 8.01 42.23 -13.83
C LEU A 16 7.67 42.99 -12.54
N GLU A 17 6.40 42.93 -12.14
CA GLU A 17 6.06 43.28 -10.77
C GLU A 17 7.02 42.49 -9.87
N LYS A 18 7.89 43.18 -9.18
CA LYS A 18 8.66 42.67 -8.05
C LYS A 18 7.61 42.27 -7.00
N LYS A 19 7.06 41.03 -7.08
CA LYS A 19 6.29 40.48 -5.99
C LYS A 19 7.20 40.56 -4.77
N GLN A 20 6.80 41.38 -3.81
CA GLN A 20 7.44 41.42 -2.50
C GLN A 20 7.59 39.96 -2.01
N PRO A 21 8.73 39.60 -1.40
CA PRO A 21 8.87 38.28 -0.83
C PRO A 21 7.72 38.07 0.16
N VAL A 22 6.80 37.18 -0.19
CA VAL A 22 5.70 36.81 0.72
C VAL A 22 6.39 36.25 1.96
N ALA A 23 6.23 36.93 3.08
CA ALA A 23 6.83 36.52 4.34
C ALA A 23 6.40 35.10 4.67
N VAL A 24 7.32 34.27 5.15
CA VAL A 24 7.00 32.95 5.65
C VAL A 24 6.03 33.14 6.83
N PRO A 25 4.87 32.51 6.83
CA PRO A 25 3.91 32.69 7.90
C PRO A 25 4.49 32.22 9.23
N VAL A 26 4.19 32.93 10.30
CA VAL A 26 4.58 32.50 11.65
C VAL A 26 3.79 31.25 12.02
N VAL A 27 4.52 30.15 12.25
CA VAL A 27 3.99 28.86 12.70
C VAL A 27 4.41 28.65 14.14
N GLY A 28 3.43 28.46 15.03
CA GLY A 28 3.66 28.21 16.45
C GLY A 28 3.96 26.76 16.74
N GLU A 29 4.47 26.52 17.93
CA GLU A 29 4.58 25.17 18.49
C GLU A 29 3.17 24.56 18.60
N GLY A 30 2.97 23.36 18.04
CA GLY A 30 1.66 22.72 17.99
C GLY A 30 0.76 23.08 16.80
N ASP A 31 1.06 24.10 16.00
CA ASP A 31 0.34 24.38 14.76
C ASP A 31 0.55 23.26 13.73
N ILE A 32 -0.44 23.05 12.87
CA ILE A 32 -0.35 22.12 11.75
C ILE A 32 -0.11 22.92 10.46
N VAL A 33 0.95 22.59 9.75
CA VAL A 33 1.19 23.11 8.41
C VAL A 33 0.49 22.22 7.38
N ILE A 34 -0.35 22.83 6.54
CA ILE A 34 -0.94 22.16 5.39
C ILE A 34 -0.16 22.60 4.16
N LEU A 35 0.59 21.67 3.57
CA LEU A 35 1.28 21.89 2.30
C LEU A 35 0.36 21.50 1.15
N ASP A 36 -0.20 22.49 0.46
CA ASP A 36 -1.04 22.25 -0.71
C ASP A 36 -0.17 22.14 -1.97
N MET A 37 -0.06 20.92 -2.48
CA MET A 37 0.66 20.58 -3.70
C MET A 37 -0.28 20.27 -4.87
N SER A 38 -1.57 20.53 -4.76
CA SER A 38 -2.57 20.15 -5.78
C SER A 38 -2.27 20.67 -7.18
N ARG A 39 -1.67 21.86 -7.29
CA ARG A 39 -1.24 22.46 -8.57
C ARG A 39 -0.26 21.59 -9.37
N TRP A 40 0.53 20.76 -8.68
CA TRP A 40 1.51 19.91 -9.34
C TRP A 40 0.88 18.73 -10.11
N ARG A 41 -0.41 18.46 -9.92
CA ARG A 41 -1.18 17.48 -10.69
C ARG A 41 -1.37 17.88 -12.16
N GLU A 42 -1.21 19.16 -12.48
CA GLU A 42 -1.32 19.69 -13.85
C GLU A 42 -0.07 19.39 -14.70
N VAL A 43 1.03 18.99 -14.07
CA VAL A 43 2.25 18.62 -14.78
C VAL A 43 2.02 17.36 -15.61
N THR A 44 2.32 17.45 -16.91
CA THR A 44 2.18 16.34 -17.85
C THR A 44 3.53 15.80 -18.29
N SER A 45 3.56 14.57 -18.79
CA SER A 45 4.77 13.93 -19.33
C SER A 45 5.41 14.68 -20.51
N LYS A 46 4.69 15.61 -21.15
CA LYS A 46 5.19 16.45 -22.25
C LYS A 46 6.07 17.59 -21.74
N ASP A 47 5.91 17.99 -20.49
CA ASP A 47 6.73 19.01 -19.84
C ASP A 47 7.87 18.32 -19.07
N SER A 48 8.96 18.03 -19.75
CA SER A 48 10.12 17.34 -19.15
C SER A 48 10.76 18.11 -17.99
N LEU A 49 10.77 19.42 -18.02
CA LEU A 49 11.28 20.23 -16.91
C LEU A 49 10.28 20.25 -15.76
N GLY A 50 8.99 20.37 -16.04
CA GLY A 50 7.92 20.29 -15.05
C GLY A 50 7.94 18.94 -14.32
N VAL A 51 8.14 17.83 -15.04
CA VAL A 51 8.29 16.49 -14.43
C VAL A 51 9.48 16.44 -13.47
N VAL A 52 10.65 16.97 -13.86
CA VAL A 52 11.81 17.03 -12.96
C VAL A 52 11.51 17.87 -11.72
N ARG A 53 10.87 19.03 -11.91
CA ARG A 53 10.50 19.93 -10.80
C ARG A 53 9.48 19.29 -9.87
N LEU A 54 8.48 18.59 -10.42
CA LEU A 54 7.51 17.82 -9.62
C LEU A 54 8.24 16.80 -8.75
N TRP A 55 9.13 16.00 -9.34
CA TRP A 55 9.88 14.99 -8.60
C TRP A 55 10.71 15.60 -7.46
N GLU A 56 11.46 16.67 -7.75
CA GLU A 56 12.27 17.37 -6.73
C GLU A 56 11.42 17.84 -5.54
N HIS A 57 10.26 18.44 -5.84
CA HIS A 57 9.39 18.97 -4.79
C HIS A 57 8.69 17.86 -4.01
N MET A 58 8.27 16.78 -4.67
CA MET A 58 7.65 15.61 -4.00
C MET A 58 8.66 14.92 -3.08
N HIS A 59 9.89 14.71 -3.55
CA HIS A 59 10.91 14.04 -2.74
C HIS A 59 11.33 14.90 -1.53
N LEU A 60 11.49 16.21 -1.72
CA LEU A 60 11.71 17.14 -0.61
C LEU A 60 10.55 17.10 0.38
N ALA A 61 9.30 17.19 -0.11
CA ALA A 61 8.12 17.22 0.72
C ALA A 61 7.95 15.92 1.55
N SER A 62 8.12 14.75 0.91
CA SER A 62 7.98 13.46 1.58
C SER A 62 9.07 13.22 2.63
N SER A 63 10.32 13.57 2.33
CA SER A 63 11.41 13.43 3.29
C SER A 63 11.26 14.38 4.48
N LEU A 64 10.91 15.63 4.22
CA LEU A 64 10.62 16.60 5.28
C LEU A 64 9.43 16.14 6.13
N GLN A 65 8.35 15.68 5.51
CA GLN A 65 7.14 15.23 6.20
C GLN A 65 7.41 14.09 7.16
N GLY A 66 8.15 13.07 6.71
CA GLY A 66 8.51 11.94 7.55
C GLY A 66 9.31 12.34 8.79
N ILE A 67 10.26 13.26 8.64
CA ILE A 67 11.06 13.76 9.76
C ILE A 67 10.21 14.59 10.72
N VAL A 68 9.42 15.53 10.20
CA VAL A 68 8.60 16.46 10.97
C VAL A 68 7.51 15.73 11.75
N ASN A 69 6.90 14.71 11.15
CA ASN A 69 5.82 13.94 11.76
C ASN A 69 6.28 12.77 12.62
N ARG A 70 7.58 12.56 12.83
CA ARG A 70 8.06 11.39 13.59
C ARG A 70 7.45 11.29 14.98
N ASP A 71 7.39 12.39 15.70
CA ASP A 71 6.97 12.42 17.10
C ASP A 71 5.54 12.93 17.28
N GLU A 72 5.04 13.77 16.38
CA GLU A 72 3.69 14.36 16.44
C GLU A 72 3.20 14.80 15.05
N PRO A 73 1.87 14.87 14.82
CA PRO A 73 1.30 15.26 13.53
C PRO A 73 1.40 16.78 13.33
N ARG A 74 2.35 17.24 12.50
CA ARG A 74 2.66 18.67 12.27
C ARG A 74 2.58 19.11 10.82
N LEU A 75 2.84 18.21 9.86
CA LEU A 75 2.86 18.52 8.43
C LEU A 75 1.91 17.61 7.68
N TYR A 76 0.86 18.21 7.09
CA TYR A 76 -0.13 17.53 6.26
C TYR A 76 0.00 17.96 4.79
N ILE A 77 0.01 17.03 3.85
CA ILE A 77 0.11 17.32 2.41
C ILE A 77 -1.24 17.11 1.74
N LYS A 78 -1.69 18.07 0.91
CA LYS A 78 -2.83 17.94 0.02
C LYS A 78 -2.34 17.73 -1.40
N TYR A 79 -2.55 16.54 -1.93
CA TYR A 79 -2.13 16.20 -3.28
C TYR A 79 -3.01 15.12 -3.94
N VAL A 80 -3.46 14.09 -3.22
CA VAL A 80 -4.15 12.95 -3.80
C VAL A 80 -5.59 13.29 -4.16
N SER A 81 -5.97 12.97 -5.40
CA SER A 81 -7.33 13.11 -5.92
C SER A 81 -7.65 11.92 -6.80
N THR A 82 -8.83 11.34 -6.64
CA THR A 82 -9.26 10.15 -7.39
C THR A 82 -10.75 10.25 -7.70
N GLY A 83 -11.12 10.01 -8.98
CA GLY A 83 -12.53 10.02 -9.39
C GLY A 83 -13.26 11.35 -9.16
N GLY A 84 -12.55 12.47 -9.10
CA GLY A 84 -13.12 13.80 -8.82
C GLY A 84 -13.25 14.11 -7.33
N ILE A 85 -12.82 13.22 -6.45
CA ILE A 85 -12.79 13.42 -5.00
C ILE A 85 -11.39 13.87 -4.60
N GLU A 86 -11.28 14.98 -3.87
CA GLU A 86 -10.06 15.44 -3.21
C GLU A 86 -9.84 14.59 -1.96
N ILE A 87 -9.07 13.49 -2.09
CA ILE A 87 -8.96 12.44 -1.08
C ILE A 87 -8.37 12.96 0.23
N ASP A 88 -7.27 13.71 0.16
CA ASP A 88 -6.64 14.28 1.35
C ASP A 88 -7.57 15.26 2.08
N GLN A 89 -8.37 16.04 1.32
CA GLN A 89 -9.37 16.92 1.91
C GLN A 89 -10.53 16.13 2.53
N PHE A 90 -11.00 15.06 1.86
CA PHE A 90 -12.06 14.20 2.38
C PHE A 90 -11.70 13.64 3.77
N TRP A 91 -10.51 13.01 3.89
CA TRP A 91 -10.08 12.45 5.17
C TRP A 91 -9.81 13.53 6.22
N TRP A 92 -9.27 14.67 5.82
CA TRP A 92 -9.14 15.80 6.72
C TRP A 92 -10.48 16.20 7.31
N ASP A 93 -11.50 16.40 6.48
CA ASP A 93 -12.84 16.85 6.91
C ASP A 93 -13.55 15.79 7.77
N LYS A 94 -13.37 14.50 7.43
CA LYS A 94 -13.97 13.39 8.20
C LYS A 94 -13.33 13.20 9.57
N ILE A 95 -12.05 13.41 9.70
CA ILE A 95 -11.26 12.98 10.88
C ILE A 95 -10.77 14.15 11.73
N VAL A 96 -10.39 15.29 11.11
CA VAL A 96 -9.77 16.43 11.81
C VAL A 96 -10.74 17.59 12.00
N GLY A 97 -11.89 17.59 11.34
CA GLY A 97 -12.90 18.65 11.39
C GLY A 97 -13.33 19.05 12.81
N GLU A 98 -14.17 20.07 12.91
CA GLU A 98 -14.61 20.67 14.18
C GLU A 98 -15.14 19.61 15.18
N GLY A 99 -14.64 19.65 16.41
CA GLY A 99 -15.01 18.71 17.47
C GLY A 99 -14.39 17.30 17.36
N ARG A 100 -13.46 17.10 16.41
CA ARG A 100 -12.81 15.81 16.14
C ARG A 100 -11.34 15.81 16.56
N TRP A 101 -10.58 14.82 16.07
CA TRP A 101 -9.15 14.70 16.36
C TRP A 101 -8.41 16.00 15.97
N LEU A 102 -7.52 16.45 16.83
CA LEU A 102 -6.76 17.71 16.70
C LEU A 102 -7.64 18.99 16.73
N ALA A 103 -8.88 18.91 17.22
CA ALA A 103 -9.73 20.08 17.37
C ALA A 103 -9.03 21.17 18.21
N GLY A 104 -9.11 22.42 17.73
CA GLY A 104 -8.49 23.57 18.37
C GLY A 104 -7.01 23.82 17.99
N ARG A 105 -6.37 22.92 17.25
CA ARG A 105 -5.03 23.21 16.68
C ARG A 105 -5.18 24.16 15.48
N ARG A 106 -4.39 25.23 15.46
CA ARG A 106 -4.36 26.16 14.33
C ARG A 106 -3.71 25.52 13.12
N THR A 107 -4.25 25.79 11.93
CA THR A 107 -3.69 25.34 10.65
C THR A 107 -3.13 26.52 9.86
N VAL A 108 -2.02 26.29 9.17
CA VAL A 108 -1.35 27.26 8.29
C VAL A 108 -1.14 26.63 6.93
N THR A 109 -1.77 27.14 5.89
CA THR A 109 -1.62 26.62 4.53
C THR A 109 -0.43 27.26 3.83
N MET A 110 0.40 26.43 3.21
CA MET A 110 1.56 26.81 2.42
C MET A 110 1.58 26.04 1.09
N TYR A 111 2.28 26.55 0.07
CA TYR A 111 2.26 26.02 -1.30
C TYR A 111 3.65 25.66 -1.84
N ASP A 112 4.70 25.84 -1.05
CA ASP A 112 6.09 25.67 -1.48
C ASP A 112 6.86 24.85 -0.43
N PRO A 113 7.28 23.61 -0.77
CA PRO A 113 8.00 22.75 0.18
C PRO A 113 9.28 23.38 0.73
N VAL A 114 9.96 24.20 -0.07
CA VAL A 114 11.19 24.89 0.38
C VAL A 114 10.89 25.92 1.47
N LYS A 115 9.74 26.61 1.39
CA LYS A 115 9.30 27.50 2.48
C LYS A 115 8.81 26.74 3.71
N VAL A 116 8.20 25.57 3.51
CA VAL A 116 7.83 24.69 4.63
C VAL A 116 9.08 24.19 5.36
N LEU A 117 10.14 23.85 4.62
CA LEU A 117 11.42 23.50 5.23
C LEU A 117 12.00 24.63 6.10
N GLU A 118 11.85 25.89 5.70
CA GLU A 118 12.28 27.03 6.53
C GLU A 118 11.54 27.08 7.88
N VAL A 119 10.24 26.71 7.89
CA VAL A 119 9.45 26.62 9.12
C VAL A 119 9.97 25.53 10.06
N PHE A 120 10.36 24.39 9.51
CA PHE A 120 10.84 23.22 10.26
C PHE A 120 12.38 23.05 10.19
N ARG A 121 13.10 24.17 10.05
CA ARG A 121 14.55 24.15 9.87
C ARG A 121 15.28 23.47 11.02
N ASP A 122 14.76 23.57 12.23
CA ASP A 122 15.28 22.98 13.44
C ASP A 122 15.11 21.44 13.50
N LYS A 123 14.22 20.88 12.71
CA LYS A 123 13.97 19.44 12.65
C LYS A 123 14.94 18.68 11.74
N ILE A 124 15.69 19.37 10.90
CA ILE A 124 16.62 18.77 9.94
C ILE A 124 18.07 19.14 10.21
N GLN A 125 18.98 18.20 9.92
CA GLN A 125 20.43 18.42 10.03
C GLN A 125 21.06 19.00 8.75
N GLY A 126 20.35 18.92 7.62
CA GLY A 126 20.83 19.34 6.31
C GLY A 126 20.16 18.57 5.18
N MET A 127 20.91 18.35 4.10
CA MET A 127 20.41 17.59 2.95
C MET A 127 21.36 16.46 2.55
N VAL A 128 20.79 15.39 1.98
CA VAL A 128 21.49 14.38 1.20
C VAL A 128 21.23 14.64 -0.27
N VAL A 129 22.30 14.75 -1.05
CA VAL A 129 22.21 15.05 -2.49
C VAL A 129 22.47 13.79 -3.29
N TYR A 130 21.51 13.43 -4.17
CA TYR A 130 21.58 12.22 -4.97
C TYR A 130 21.80 12.50 -6.47
N ASP A 131 22.35 11.49 -7.15
CA ASP A 131 22.77 11.54 -8.55
C ASP A 131 21.60 11.23 -9.50
N PRO A 132 21.17 12.18 -10.35
CA PRO A 132 20.14 11.92 -11.34
C PRO A 132 20.58 10.97 -12.48
N ALA A 133 21.87 10.71 -12.64
CA ALA A 133 22.38 9.77 -13.62
C ALA A 133 22.29 8.31 -13.12
N VAL A 134 22.34 8.10 -11.80
CA VAL A 134 22.24 6.79 -11.15
C VAL A 134 20.95 6.76 -10.31
N ALA A 135 19.85 6.36 -10.92
CA ALA A 135 18.50 6.52 -10.38
C ALA A 135 18.30 5.87 -8.99
N SER A 136 18.94 4.74 -8.71
CA SER A 136 18.88 4.08 -7.40
C SER A 136 19.39 4.92 -6.23
N THR A 137 20.22 5.94 -6.51
CA THR A 137 20.66 6.90 -5.48
C THR A 137 19.50 7.70 -4.88
N SER A 138 18.36 7.84 -5.59
CA SER A 138 17.17 8.50 -5.06
C SER A 138 16.51 7.68 -3.93
N CYS A 139 16.44 6.37 -4.06
CA CYS A 139 15.96 5.47 -3.00
C CYS A 139 16.91 5.48 -1.80
N VAL A 140 18.23 5.40 -2.07
CA VAL A 140 19.26 5.49 -1.02
C VAL A 140 19.19 6.84 -0.30
N ALA A 141 18.90 7.95 -1.02
CA ALA A 141 18.71 9.24 -0.38
C ALA A 141 17.54 9.25 0.60
N SER A 142 16.44 8.55 0.31
CA SER A 142 15.33 8.41 1.26
C SER A 142 15.74 7.62 2.51
N THR A 143 16.53 6.55 2.34
CA THR A 143 17.13 5.79 3.46
C THR A 143 17.97 6.69 4.37
N VAL A 144 18.89 7.45 3.76
CA VAL A 144 19.78 8.38 4.46
C VAL A 144 18.99 9.49 5.13
N ALA A 145 17.98 10.03 4.44
CA ALA A 145 17.12 11.10 4.95
C ALA A 145 16.44 10.69 6.27
N GLY A 146 15.85 9.51 6.30
CA GLY A 146 15.22 8.98 7.51
C GLY A 146 16.21 8.71 8.65
N ALA A 147 17.34 8.11 8.34
CA ALA A 147 18.33 7.70 9.33
C ALA A 147 19.05 8.87 9.99
N ASP A 148 19.44 9.89 9.22
CA ASP A 148 20.30 10.98 9.66
C ASP A 148 19.58 12.35 9.74
N ASP A 149 18.24 12.38 9.65
CA ASP A 149 17.38 13.59 9.71
C ASP A 149 17.76 14.63 8.62
N LEU A 150 17.92 14.16 7.40
CA LEU A 150 18.24 14.95 6.23
C LEU A 150 17.08 15.00 5.25
N VAL A 151 16.97 16.06 4.44
CA VAL A 151 16.04 16.06 3.32
C VAL A 151 16.71 15.53 2.06
N ALA A 152 15.98 14.72 1.28
CA ALA A 152 16.47 14.16 0.03
C ALA A 152 16.37 15.18 -1.12
N VAL A 153 17.47 15.42 -1.81
CA VAL A 153 17.60 16.48 -2.83
C VAL A 153 18.29 15.94 -4.07
N ARG A 154 17.62 16.06 -5.21
CA ARG A 154 18.20 15.76 -6.51
C ARG A 154 19.28 16.78 -6.85
N TYR A 155 20.45 16.34 -7.32
CA TYR A 155 21.45 17.26 -7.86
C TYR A 155 20.94 17.92 -9.15
N ASP A 156 20.74 19.21 -9.10
CA ASP A 156 20.39 20.04 -10.26
C ASP A 156 20.95 21.44 -10.07
N PRO A 157 22.08 21.77 -10.71
CA PRO A 157 22.71 23.07 -10.57
C PRO A 157 21.98 24.20 -11.30
N ARG A 158 20.91 23.90 -12.05
CA ARG A 158 20.14 24.92 -12.78
C ARG A 158 19.44 25.89 -11.83
N PRO A 159 19.40 27.19 -12.14
CA PRO A 159 18.68 28.16 -11.32
C PRO A 159 17.23 27.78 -11.05
N GLY A 160 16.79 27.96 -9.81
CA GLY A 160 15.41 27.68 -9.39
C GLY A 160 15.11 26.20 -9.08
N SER A 161 16.10 25.30 -9.18
CA SER A 161 15.97 23.92 -8.67
C SER A 161 15.83 23.91 -7.14
N VAL A 162 15.32 22.81 -6.59
CA VAL A 162 15.29 22.60 -5.15
C VAL A 162 16.72 22.69 -4.59
N TYR A 163 17.69 22.04 -5.24
CA TYR A 163 19.09 22.08 -4.84
C TYR A 163 19.63 23.52 -4.74
N THR A 164 19.53 24.32 -5.82
CA THR A 164 20.07 25.69 -5.81
C THR A 164 19.34 26.61 -4.83
N ARG A 165 18.03 26.39 -4.63
CA ARG A 165 17.22 27.14 -3.65
C ARG A 165 17.62 26.82 -2.21
N LEU A 166 17.98 25.57 -1.89
CA LEU A 166 18.45 25.16 -0.56
C LEU A 166 19.89 25.63 -0.30
N VAL A 167 20.76 25.56 -1.30
CA VAL A 167 22.13 26.13 -1.19
C VAL A 167 22.08 27.63 -0.91
N GLN A 168 21.20 28.40 -1.59
CA GLN A 168 21.00 29.83 -1.33
C GLN A 168 20.49 30.14 0.09
N ARG A 169 19.91 29.14 0.78
CA ARG A 169 19.43 29.22 2.17
C ARG A 169 20.41 28.64 3.18
N GLU A 170 21.64 28.40 2.72
CA GLU A 170 22.70 27.86 3.56
C GLU A 170 22.35 26.55 4.25
N ILE A 171 21.49 25.70 3.60
CA ILE A 171 21.23 24.34 4.05
C ILE A 171 22.45 23.48 3.72
N PRO A 172 23.17 22.92 4.71
CA PRO A 172 24.40 22.20 4.45
C PRO A 172 24.12 20.86 3.76
N VAL A 173 24.97 20.49 2.79
CA VAL A 173 25.03 19.12 2.30
C VAL A 173 25.81 18.30 3.31
N LYS A 174 25.18 17.27 3.88
CA LYS A 174 25.80 16.35 4.83
C LYS A 174 26.25 15.04 4.20
N VAL A 175 25.52 14.60 3.18
CA VAL A 175 25.84 13.38 2.44
C VAL A 175 25.74 13.64 0.93
N TRP A 176 26.79 13.29 0.22
CA TRP A 176 26.86 13.30 -1.23
C TRP A 176 26.80 11.85 -1.75
N LEU A 177 25.77 11.52 -2.55
CA LEU A 177 25.68 10.26 -3.29
C LEU A 177 26.24 10.36 -4.72
N LEU A 178 26.92 11.45 -5.01
CA LEU A 178 27.73 11.73 -6.19
C LEU A 178 28.96 12.50 -5.72
N ASN A 179 29.88 12.81 -6.62
CA ASN A 179 31.04 13.68 -6.30
C ASN A 179 30.59 15.14 -6.19
N GLU A 180 31.31 15.95 -5.40
CA GLU A 180 30.97 17.37 -5.18
C GLU A 180 31.05 18.22 -6.46
N ASP A 181 31.79 17.77 -7.47
CA ASP A 181 31.84 18.38 -8.79
C ASP A 181 30.65 18.03 -9.71
N GLY A 182 29.73 17.21 -9.22
CA GLY A 182 28.55 16.81 -9.96
C GLY A 182 28.73 15.55 -10.83
N THR A 183 29.91 14.95 -10.81
CA THR A 183 30.14 13.68 -11.52
C THR A 183 29.63 12.48 -10.70
N SER A 184 29.28 11.37 -11.39
CA SER A 184 28.78 10.16 -10.72
C SER A 184 29.88 9.50 -9.87
N LYS A 185 29.52 9.15 -8.64
CA LYS A 185 30.34 8.35 -7.72
C LYS A 185 30.10 6.85 -7.90
N PHE A 186 28.87 6.50 -8.24
CA PHE A 186 28.43 5.14 -8.50
C PHE A 186 28.20 4.96 -10.00
N HIS A 187 28.42 3.74 -10.50
CA HIS A 187 28.38 3.44 -11.93
C HIS A 187 27.36 2.38 -12.30
N THR A 188 26.86 1.63 -11.29
CA THR A 188 25.81 0.64 -11.47
C THR A 188 24.66 0.90 -10.52
N LYS A 189 23.49 0.32 -10.82
CA LYS A 189 22.30 0.37 -9.97
C LYS A 189 22.56 -0.16 -8.56
N LEU A 190 23.36 -1.22 -8.41
CA LEU A 190 23.54 -1.92 -7.14
C LEU A 190 24.61 -1.31 -6.22
N GLU A 191 25.57 -0.54 -6.76
CA GLU A 191 26.62 0.08 -5.95
C GLU A 191 26.08 0.99 -4.83
N PRO A 192 25.09 1.89 -5.08
CA PRO A 192 24.49 2.67 -4.01
C PRO A 192 23.83 1.83 -2.93
N TYR A 193 23.15 0.75 -3.30
CA TYR A 193 22.51 -0.14 -2.33
C TYR A 193 23.54 -0.88 -1.47
N ARG A 194 24.61 -1.38 -2.06
CA ARG A 194 25.70 -1.99 -1.30
C ARG A 194 26.31 -1.03 -0.30
N TRP A 195 26.57 0.20 -0.76
CA TRP A 195 27.03 1.26 0.12
C TRP A 195 26.03 1.53 1.26
N ALA A 196 24.74 1.57 0.97
CA ALA A 196 23.69 1.80 1.98
C ALA A 196 23.56 0.64 2.95
N VAL A 197 23.64 -0.61 2.48
CA VAL A 197 23.67 -1.80 3.34
C VAL A 197 24.82 -1.72 4.35
N ASP A 198 26.04 -1.42 3.87
CA ASP A 198 27.22 -1.36 4.72
C ASP A 198 27.20 -0.20 5.71
N ASN A 199 26.65 0.96 5.33
CA ASN A 199 26.71 2.18 6.15
C ASN A 199 25.44 2.44 6.98
N TYR A 200 24.30 1.81 6.65
CA TYR A 200 23.01 2.08 7.30
C TYR A 200 22.34 0.85 7.88
N LEU A 201 22.25 -0.27 7.17
CA LEU A 201 21.67 -1.50 7.73
C LEU A 201 22.62 -2.17 8.74
N LYS A 202 23.81 -2.55 8.30
CA LYS A 202 24.79 -3.25 9.16
C LYS A 202 25.23 -2.43 10.36
N THR A 203 25.08 -1.12 10.30
CA THR A 203 25.39 -0.22 11.42
C THR A 203 24.23 0.02 12.37
N GLY A 204 23.02 -0.45 12.04
CA GLY A 204 21.80 -0.24 12.83
C GLY A 204 21.25 1.19 12.78
N LYS A 205 21.73 2.04 11.86
CA LYS A 205 21.14 3.38 11.60
C LYS A 205 19.74 3.25 11.02
N CYS A 206 19.52 2.34 10.07
CA CYS A 206 18.19 1.91 9.67
C CYS A 206 17.62 0.95 10.70
N LYS A 207 16.28 0.95 10.82
CA LYS A 207 15.54 0.02 11.66
C LYS A 207 15.02 -1.13 10.80
N GLY A 208 14.92 -2.32 11.40
CA GLY A 208 14.41 -3.51 10.72
C GLY A 208 12.88 -3.61 10.69
N GLU A 209 12.17 -2.67 11.33
CA GLU A 209 10.72 -2.70 11.48
C GLU A 209 9.98 -2.47 10.15
N CYS A 210 10.56 -1.65 9.26
CA CYS A 210 9.96 -1.37 7.97
C CYS A 210 10.97 -1.10 6.85
N ALA A 211 10.52 -1.28 5.62
CA ALA A 211 11.23 -0.93 4.39
C ALA A 211 10.26 -0.39 3.34
N GLY A 212 10.74 0.45 2.44
CA GLY A 212 9.92 1.02 1.38
C GLY A 212 10.38 0.53 0.01
N TYR A 213 9.46 -0.04 -0.78
CA TYR A 213 9.69 -0.30 -2.19
C TYR A 213 9.14 0.85 -3.02
N TYR A 214 10.02 1.59 -3.69
CA TYR A 214 9.64 2.73 -4.50
C TYR A 214 10.35 2.75 -5.84
N ILE A 215 9.66 3.33 -6.82
CA ILE A 215 10.18 3.48 -8.16
C ILE A 215 10.96 4.79 -8.22
N ASP A 216 12.14 4.74 -8.85
CA ASP A 216 12.95 5.91 -9.07
C ASP A 216 12.35 6.90 -10.09
N GLN A 217 13.00 8.05 -10.25
CA GLN A 217 12.57 9.09 -11.19
C GLN A 217 12.52 8.66 -12.67
N TYR A 218 13.09 7.52 -13.04
CA TYR A 218 13.04 7.03 -14.41
C TYR A 218 11.60 6.85 -14.90
N TRP A 219 10.71 6.38 -14.03
CA TRP A 219 9.29 6.19 -14.31
C TRP A 219 8.57 7.48 -14.65
N MET A 220 8.99 8.60 -14.07
CA MET A 220 8.45 9.92 -14.36
C MET A 220 8.68 10.35 -15.81
N LYS A 221 9.66 9.75 -16.49
CA LYS A 221 9.96 9.99 -17.90
C LYS A 221 9.14 9.14 -18.85
N GLN A 222 8.37 8.17 -18.34
CA GLN A 222 7.55 7.30 -19.17
C GLN A 222 6.22 7.97 -19.54
N PRO A 223 6.01 8.38 -20.80
CA PRO A 223 4.87 9.22 -21.18
C PRO A 223 3.51 8.62 -20.86
N GLY A 224 3.37 7.31 -21.00
CA GLY A 224 2.10 6.62 -20.74
C GLY A 224 1.72 6.49 -19.27
N ASN A 225 2.66 6.74 -18.35
CA ASN A 225 2.51 6.51 -16.93
C ASN A 225 2.64 7.77 -16.09
N ALA A 226 2.83 8.94 -16.69
CA ALA A 226 3.09 10.17 -15.96
C ALA A 226 2.06 10.47 -14.88
N GLY A 227 0.77 10.31 -15.17
CA GLY A 227 -0.31 10.53 -14.21
C GLY A 227 -0.31 9.52 -13.05
N LEU A 228 0.20 8.31 -13.27
CA LEU A 228 0.24 7.25 -12.27
C LEU A 228 1.41 7.43 -11.30
N ASN A 229 2.54 7.86 -11.83
CA ASN A 229 3.79 7.92 -11.08
C ASN A 229 3.93 9.17 -10.19
N HIS A 230 3.06 10.15 -10.37
CA HIS A 230 3.05 11.36 -9.55
C HIS A 230 2.86 11.08 -8.05
N HIS A 231 2.22 9.97 -7.71
CA HIS A 231 1.86 9.64 -6.33
C HIS A 231 2.92 8.81 -5.60
N GLN A 232 3.89 8.24 -6.29
CA GLN A 232 4.81 7.26 -5.71
C GLN A 232 5.61 7.79 -4.51
N LEU A 233 6.03 9.05 -4.57
CA LEU A 233 6.83 9.63 -3.50
C LEU A 233 6.06 10.01 -2.24
N THR A 234 4.76 10.22 -2.33
CA THR A 234 3.97 10.60 -1.14
C THR A 234 3.93 9.54 -0.06
N ASN A 235 4.18 8.28 -0.43
CA ASN A 235 4.29 7.18 0.54
C ASN A 235 5.59 7.13 1.32
N HIS A 236 6.61 7.84 0.91
CA HIS A 236 7.93 7.81 1.57
C HIS A 236 7.89 8.29 3.02
N ASP A 237 6.99 9.21 3.33
CA ASP A 237 6.94 9.90 4.62
C ASP A 237 6.91 8.94 5.81
N TYR A 238 6.14 7.87 5.76
CA TYR A 238 6.05 6.88 6.82
C TYR A 238 7.37 6.12 7.03
N PHE A 239 7.94 5.61 5.95
CA PHE A 239 9.18 4.83 6.02
C PHE A 239 10.39 5.68 6.40
N ILE A 240 10.39 6.95 6.03
CA ILE A 240 11.39 7.94 6.47
C ILE A 240 11.21 8.24 7.97
N ALA A 241 9.98 8.41 8.46
CA ALA A 241 9.71 8.60 9.89
C ALA A 241 10.25 7.45 10.73
N HIS A 242 10.11 6.22 10.25
CA HIS A 242 10.54 4.99 10.91
C HIS A 242 11.98 4.57 10.62
N LYS A 243 12.76 5.39 9.90
CA LYS A 243 14.16 5.08 9.52
C LYS A 243 14.30 3.77 8.76
N GLY A 244 13.32 3.47 7.91
CA GLY A 244 13.28 2.28 7.07
C GLY A 244 14.28 2.33 5.92
N PHE A 245 14.63 1.17 5.38
CA PHE A 245 15.45 1.04 4.18
C PHE A 245 14.57 1.16 2.92
N VAL A 246 14.94 2.02 1.97
CA VAL A 246 14.17 2.27 0.75
C VAL A 246 14.91 1.73 -0.46
N PHE A 247 14.21 0.99 -1.32
CA PHE A 247 14.79 0.28 -2.46
C PHE A 247 13.82 0.18 -3.64
N ASP A 248 14.35 -0.18 -4.82
CA ASP A 248 13.59 -0.44 -6.04
C ASP A 248 14.13 -1.63 -6.87
N ILE A 249 14.66 -2.63 -6.19
CA ILE A 249 15.38 -3.78 -6.78
C ILE A 249 14.39 -4.84 -7.25
N SER A 250 14.66 -5.44 -8.42
CA SER A 250 13.87 -6.54 -8.97
C SER A 250 14.00 -7.83 -8.15
N PRO A 251 12.94 -8.66 -8.07
CA PRO A 251 13.05 -10.03 -7.55
C PRO A 251 13.73 -10.99 -8.54
N TRP A 252 14.04 -10.54 -9.77
CA TRP A 252 14.59 -11.30 -10.88
C TRP A 252 16.01 -10.85 -11.21
N ASP A 253 16.83 -11.76 -11.75
CA ASP A 253 18.18 -11.45 -12.24
C ASP A 253 18.26 -11.33 -13.77
N ASP A 254 17.16 -11.54 -14.47
CA ASP A 254 17.09 -11.56 -15.93
C ASP A 254 16.22 -10.43 -16.51
N GLU A 255 15.90 -9.44 -15.71
CA GLU A 255 15.16 -8.26 -16.12
C GLU A 255 16.09 -7.16 -16.64
N PRO A 256 15.67 -6.43 -17.69
CA PRO A 256 16.40 -5.27 -18.12
C PRO A 256 16.37 -4.18 -17.05
N ALA A 257 17.51 -3.54 -16.82
CA ALA A 257 17.59 -2.43 -15.90
C ALA A 257 16.73 -1.25 -16.35
N SER A 258 16.14 -0.57 -15.39
CA SER A 258 15.31 0.60 -15.64
C SER A 258 16.10 1.85 -15.99
N ASP A 259 17.35 1.93 -15.58
CA ASP A 259 18.24 3.07 -15.77
C ASP A 259 19.23 2.90 -16.92
N ALA A 260 19.23 1.77 -17.59
CA ALA A 260 20.11 1.40 -18.70
C ALA A 260 21.61 1.35 -18.36
N ILE A 261 21.97 1.39 -17.07
CA ILE A 261 23.37 1.26 -16.63
C ILE A 261 23.69 -0.20 -16.28
N ASP A 262 22.69 -0.94 -15.84
CA ASP A 262 22.76 -2.32 -15.38
C ASP A 262 21.69 -3.15 -16.08
N GLU A 263 21.93 -4.44 -16.30
CA GLU A 263 20.99 -5.39 -16.91
C GLU A 263 20.19 -6.20 -15.88
N GLY A 264 20.11 -5.74 -14.62
CA GLY A 264 19.40 -6.43 -13.55
C GLY A 264 20.16 -7.61 -12.94
N ASN A 265 21.37 -7.90 -13.41
CA ASN A 265 22.21 -8.97 -12.88
C ASN A 265 22.59 -8.69 -11.42
N GLY A 266 22.24 -9.63 -10.53
CA GLY A 266 22.50 -9.52 -9.10
C GLY A 266 21.41 -8.80 -8.30
N ASP A 267 20.33 -8.33 -8.92
CA ASP A 267 19.19 -7.70 -8.25
C ASP A 267 18.61 -8.63 -7.17
N ARG A 268 18.33 -9.88 -7.53
CA ARG A 268 17.80 -10.88 -6.59
C ARG A 268 18.76 -11.14 -5.41
N ALA A 269 20.04 -11.24 -5.67
CA ALA A 269 21.04 -11.45 -4.63
C ALA A 269 21.09 -10.27 -3.66
N MET A 270 21.05 -9.03 -4.17
CA MET A 270 21.01 -7.80 -3.36
C MET A 270 19.70 -7.71 -2.57
N PHE A 271 18.56 -8.06 -3.16
CA PHE A 271 17.28 -8.14 -2.47
C PHE A 271 17.36 -9.07 -1.25
N CYS A 272 17.88 -10.27 -1.46
CA CYS A 272 18.07 -11.26 -0.39
C CYS A 272 19.06 -10.77 0.69
N GLU A 273 20.16 -10.10 0.31
CA GLU A 273 21.12 -9.51 1.26
C GLU A 273 20.45 -8.43 2.14
N ILE A 274 19.69 -7.52 1.54
CA ILE A 274 18.95 -6.47 2.29
C ILE A 274 18.02 -7.10 3.31
N PHE A 275 17.20 -8.07 2.90
CA PHE A 275 16.22 -8.68 3.81
C PHE A 275 16.85 -9.63 4.82
N GLN A 276 18.00 -10.24 4.52
CA GLN A 276 18.78 -10.98 5.51
C GLN A 276 19.29 -10.03 6.63
N GLU A 277 19.80 -8.85 6.26
CA GLU A 277 20.26 -7.88 7.26
C GLU A 277 19.10 -7.29 8.07
N ILE A 278 17.95 -7.03 7.44
CA ILE A 278 16.71 -6.63 8.14
C ILE A 278 16.26 -7.71 9.13
N TYR A 279 16.26 -8.97 8.71
CA TYR A 279 15.95 -10.11 9.59
C TYR A 279 16.90 -10.17 10.80
N ASN A 280 18.20 -9.94 10.57
CA ASN A 280 19.20 -9.91 11.62
C ASN A 280 18.95 -8.78 12.63
N LEU A 281 18.61 -7.57 12.15
CA LEU A 281 18.25 -6.42 13.00
C LEU A 281 17.02 -6.70 13.87
N ASN A 282 16.05 -7.44 13.35
CA ASN A 282 14.83 -7.84 14.05
C ASN A 282 15.01 -9.05 14.97
N GLY A 283 16.20 -9.66 15.00
CA GLY A 283 16.48 -10.86 15.79
C GLY A 283 15.60 -12.06 15.42
N GLY A 284 14.98 -12.06 14.24
CA GLY A 284 14.09 -13.11 13.74
C GLY A 284 12.75 -13.24 14.47
N GLN A 285 12.42 -12.36 15.40
CA GLN A 285 11.22 -12.44 16.25
C GLN A 285 10.08 -11.53 15.78
N SER A 286 10.37 -10.50 15.00
CA SER A 286 9.39 -9.57 14.43
C SER A 286 9.43 -9.57 12.92
N PHE A 287 8.38 -9.03 12.32
CA PHE A 287 8.23 -8.93 10.88
C PHE A 287 8.53 -7.53 10.37
N CYS A 288 9.22 -7.44 9.24
CA CYS A 288 9.44 -6.18 8.53
C CYS A 288 8.19 -5.83 7.72
N HIS A 289 7.67 -4.64 7.93
CA HIS A 289 6.59 -4.05 7.14
C HIS A 289 7.17 -3.41 5.88
N VAL A 290 6.79 -3.90 4.71
CA VAL A 290 7.27 -3.41 3.42
C VAL A 290 6.13 -2.72 2.67
N GLY A 291 6.24 -1.40 2.48
CA GLY A 291 5.31 -0.65 1.65
C GLY A 291 5.76 -0.56 0.20
N GLY A 292 4.81 -0.25 -0.68
CA GLY A 292 5.03 -0.23 -2.12
C GLY A 292 4.70 -1.55 -2.79
N PHE A 293 4.66 -1.56 -4.14
CA PHE A 293 4.22 -2.75 -4.86
C PHE A 293 4.94 -2.92 -6.19
N ALA A 294 5.91 -3.82 -6.22
CA ALA A 294 6.82 -4.04 -7.35
C ALA A 294 6.13 -4.34 -8.69
N PRO A 295 5.14 -5.25 -8.78
CA PRO A 295 4.59 -5.67 -10.07
C PRO A 295 3.84 -4.56 -10.80
N TRP A 296 3.13 -3.72 -10.07
CA TRP A 296 2.32 -2.65 -10.63
C TRP A 296 3.13 -1.41 -11.01
N ALA A 297 4.36 -1.38 -10.61
CA ALA A 297 5.30 -0.33 -10.95
C ALA A 297 5.64 -0.28 -12.45
N HIS A 298 5.22 -1.22 -13.25
CA HIS A 298 5.53 -1.37 -14.68
C HIS A 298 7.02 -1.52 -14.99
N LYS A 299 7.88 -1.38 -14.01
CA LYS A 299 9.33 -1.44 -14.14
C LYS A 299 9.81 -2.86 -14.37
N TYR A 300 9.21 -3.81 -13.64
CA TYR A 300 9.54 -5.23 -13.68
C TYR A 300 8.36 -6.10 -14.11
N SER A 301 7.38 -5.52 -14.79
CA SER A 301 6.21 -6.24 -15.28
C SER A 301 6.09 -6.15 -16.79
N ASN A 302 5.52 -7.16 -17.41
CA ASN A 302 5.29 -7.20 -18.84
C ASN A 302 4.21 -6.19 -19.24
N ASN A 303 4.62 -4.96 -19.51
CA ASN A 303 3.76 -3.86 -19.91
C ASN A 303 4.26 -3.19 -21.19
N SER A 304 3.44 -3.22 -22.24
CA SER A 304 3.78 -2.62 -23.56
C SER A 304 3.98 -1.10 -23.55
N LYS A 305 3.60 -0.42 -22.47
CA LYS A 305 3.78 1.03 -22.32
C LYS A 305 5.18 1.42 -21.81
N VAL A 306 5.96 0.47 -21.33
CA VAL A 306 7.35 0.73 -20.91
C VAL A 306 8.32 0.42 -22.06
N THR A 307 9.44 1.14 -22.07
CA THR A 307 10.45 1.03 -23.12
C THR A 307 11.17 -0.32 -23.09
N HIS A 308 11.33 -0.88 -21.90
CA HIS A 308 11.96 -2.18 -21.67
C HIS A 308 10.97 -3.07 -20.89
N PRO A 309 10.09 -3.80 -21.60
CA PRO A 309 9.14 -4.67 -20.94
C PRO A 309 9.86 -5.80 -20.21
N SER A 310 9.34 -6.14 -19.03
CA SER A 310 9.77 -7.31 -18.26
C SER A 310 9.57 -8.60 -19.06
N LYS A 311 10.41 -9.60 -18.81
CA LYS A 311 10.22 -10.97 -19.28
C LYS A 311 9.14 -11.72 -18.51
N HIS A 312 8.77 -11.24 -17.34
CA HIS A 312 7.80 -11.84 -16.43
C HIS A 312 6.51 -11.03 -16.37
N GLY A 313 5.39 -11.70 -16.11
CA GLY A 313 4.09 -11.07 -15.95
C GLY A 313 3.97 -10.30 -14.62
N ALA A 314 3.04 -9.35 -14.56
CA ALA A 314 2.81 -8.54 -13.35
C ALA A 314 2.48 -9.39 -12.13
N ALA A 315 1.52 -10.31 -12.24
CA ALA A 315 1.14 -11.20 -11.15
C ALA A 315 2.25 -12.17 -10.74
N GLU A 316 3.03 -12.66 -11.70
CA GLU A 316 4.18 -13.52 -11.43
C GLU A 316 5.27 -12.78 -10.64
N THR A 317 5.51 -11.51 -10.99
CA THR A 317 6.47 -10.65 -10.28
C THR A 317 5.99 -10.34 -8.86
N GLU A 318 4.71 -10.03 -8.67
CA GLU A 318 4.08 -9.89 -7.36
C GLU A 318 4.32 -11.12 -6.49
N TRP A 319 3.99 -12.30 -7.00
CA TRP A 319 4.12 -13.53 -6.24
C TRP A 319 5.57 -13.87 -5.89
N GLU A 320 6.52 -13.53 -6.76
CA GLU A 320 7.95 -13.75 -6.47
C GLU A 320 8.47 -12.76 -5.42
N VAL A 321 8.07 -11.48 -5.47
CA VAL A 321 8.43 -10.50 -4.41
C VAL A 321 7.90 -10.95 -3.06
N VAL A 322 6.61 -11.30 -2.97
CA VAL A 322 5.99 -11.73 -1.72
C VAL A 322 6.64 -13.00 -1.18
N LYS A 323 6.97 -13.95 -2.05
CA LYS A 323 7.71 -15.17 -1.69
C LYS A 323 9.08 -14.85 -1.11
N LEU A 324 9.84 -13.93 -1.73
CA LEU A 324 11.16 -13.52 -1.22
C LEU A 324 11.04 -12.79 0.13
N LEU A 325 10.10 -11.85 0.27
CA LEU A 325 9.84 -11.17 1.54
C LEU A 325 9.52 -12.17 2.65
N SER A 326 8.64 -13.11 2.38
CA SER A 326 8.23 -14.14 3.34
C SER A 326 9.40 -14.99 3.82
N ALA A 327 10.38 -15.26 2.93
CA ALA A 327 11.58 -16.01 3.28
C ALA A 327 12.41 -15.35 4.39
N TYR A 328 12.22 -14.05 4.65
CA TYR A 328 12.99 -13.25 5.63
C TYR A 328 12.13 -12.58 6.71
N ASN A 329 10.97 -13.12 7.03
CA ASN A 329 10.03 -12.51 7.98
C ASN A 329 9.65 -11.06 7.59
N ALA A 330 9.30 -10.86 6.35
CA ALA A 330 8.76 -9.60 5.87
C ALA A 330 7.40 -9.81 5.20
N PHE A 331 6.52 -8.83 5.30
CA PHE A 331 5.23 -8.81 4.62
C PHE A 331 5.06 -7.51 3.83
N ASN A 332 4.23 -7.56 2.81
CA ASN A 332 3.90 -6.39 2.00
C ASN A 332 2.52 -5.83 2.41
N ASP A 333 2.42 -4.52 2.56
CA ASP A 333 1.17 -3.81 2.46
C ASP A 333 1.16 -3.07 1.11
N ALA A 334 0.63 -3.71 0.11
CA ALA A 334 0.77 -3.27 -1.25
C ALA A 334 0.23 -1.85 -1.50
N ASP A 335 0.93 -1.09 -2.32
CA ASP A 335 0.43 0.16 -2.89
C ASP A 335 0.27 0.00 -4.39
N ALA A 336 -0.95 0.17 -4.90
CA ALA A 336 -1.20 0.02 -6.31
C ALA A 336 -0.60 1.19 -7.10
N ALA A 337 0.33 0.90 -7.99
CA ALA A 337 0.98 1.93 -8.82
C ALA A 337 0.02 2.71 -9.70
N SER A 338 -1.09 2.10 -10.13
CA SER A 338 -2.07 2.73 -11.02
C SER A 338 -2.91 3.83 -10.36
N TYR A 339 -2.99 3.86 -9.04
CA TYR A 339 -3.71 4.88 -8.28
C TYR A 339 -2.80 5.64 -7.31
N GLY A 340 -1.51 5.44 -7.46
CA GLY A 340 -0.55 6.10 -6.63
C GLY A 340 -0.58 5.62 -5.20
N ALA A 341 -0.11 6.47 -4.36
CA ALA A 341 0.17 6.18 -2.99
C ALA A 341 -0.89 6.75 -2.06
N MET A 342 -0.87 6.29 -0.84
CA MET A 342 -1.44 7.00 0.27
C MET A 342 -0.52 8.16 0.65
N ALA A 343 -1.05 9.37 0.81
CA ALA A 343 -0.33 10.48 1.40
C ALA A 343 -0.53 10.51 2.93
N ASN A 344 0.39 11.19 3.62
CA ASN A 344 0.22 11.53 5.03
C ASN A 344 0.22 10.34 6.02
N ALA A 345 0.80 9.19 5.67
CA ALA A 345 0.84 8.06 6.58
C ALA A 345 1.61 8.39 7.88
N SER A 346 2.70 9.17 7.80
CA SER A 346 3.42 9.66 8.98
C SER A 346 2.60 10.63 9.84
N PHE A 347 1.62 11.32 9.27
CA PHE A 347 0.68 12.16 10.02
C PHE A 347 -0.39 11.30 10.69
N TRP A 348 -0.99 10.37 9.93
CA TRP A 348 -2.09 9.54 10.39
C TRP A 348 -1.70 8.49 11.42
N GLN A 349 -0.44 8.02 11.46
CA GLN A 349 0.04 7.09 12.49
C GLN A 349 -0.21 7.55 13.93
N HIS A 350 -0.39 8.85 14.15
CA HIS A 350 -0.68 9.43 15.47
C HIS A 350 -2.16 9.44 15.83
N TYR A 351 -3.03 8.97 14.93
CA TYR A 351 -4.46 8.91 15.21
C TYR A 351 -4.75 7.89 16.32
N PRO A 352 -5.49 8.28 17.38
CA PRO A 352 -5.78 7.40 18.48
C PRO A 352 -6.83 6.36 18.08
N VAL A 353 -6.47 5.09 18.14
CA VAL A 353 -7.39 3.97 17.95
C VAL A 353 -7.84 3.40 19.31
N LYS A 354 -8.97 2.69 19.33
CA LYS A 354 -9.47 2.00 20.52
C LYS A 354 -8.61 0.77 20.82
N GLU A 355 -8.63 0.33 22.07
CA GLU A 355 -7.95 -0.91 22.49
C GLU A 355 -8.52 -2.14 21.78
N SER A 356 -9.83 -2.14 21.48
CA SER A 356 -10.49 -3.23 20.78
C SER A 356 -11.70 -2.76 19.98
N TYR A 357 -11.99 -3.53 18.92
CA TYR A 357 -13.11 -3.34 18.01
C TYR A 357 -13.90 -4.65 17.89
N PRO A 358 -14.72 -5.02 18.88
CA PRO A 358 -15.47 -6.29 18.85
C PRO A 358 -16.47 -6.32 17.70
N GLN A 359 -16.70 -7.51 17.16
CA GLN A 359 -17.81 -7.80 16.25
C GLN A 359 -18.49 -9.11 16.60
N GLY A 360 -19.79 -9.20 16.25
CA GLY A 360 -20.62 -10.34 16.60
C GLY A 360 -20.33 -11.57 15.74
N TRP A 361 -20.78 -12.72 16.23
CA TRP A 361 -20.82 -13.97 15.49
C TRP A 361 -22.23 -14.55 15.51
N VAL A 362 -22.63 -15.28 14.48
CA VAL A 362 -23.95 -15.90 14.37
C VAL A 362 -24.02 -17.18 15.22
N THR A 363 -25.18 -17.43 15.83
CA THR A 363 -25.44 -18.69 16.53
C THR A 363 -26.11 -19.74 15.61
N ARG A 364 -25.96 -21.00 15.93
CA ARG A 364 -26.63 -22.08 15.18
C ARG A 364 -28.16 -22.01 15.28
N GLU A 365 -28.69 -21.49 16.39
CA GLU A 365 -30.11 -21.26 16.57
C GLU A 365 -30.65 -20.25 15.56
N GLN A 366 -29.95 -19.14 15.36
CA GLN A 366 -30.30 -18.16 14.34
C GLN A 366 -30.26 -18.76 12.93
N LEU A 367 -29.30 -19.64 12.64
CA LEU A 367 -29.21 -20.33 11.35
C LEU A 367 -30.35 -21.37 11.15
N LYS A 368 -30.84 -22.01 12.23
CA LYS A 368 -32.02 -22.84 12.21
C LYS A 368 -33.29 -22.03 11.95
N GLU A 369 -33.46 -20.90 12.61
CA GLU A 369 -34.59 -19.99 12.39
C GLU A 369 -34.67 -19.49 10.94
N LYS A 370 -33.50 -19.28 10.30
CA LYS A 370 -33.38 -18.92 8.87
C LYS A 370 -33.61 -20.13 7.93
N GLY A 371 -33.74 -21.34 8.47
CA GLY A 371 -33.95 -22.57 7.70
C GLY A 371 -32.71 -23.02 6.91
N TYR A 372 -31.51 -22.64 7.35
CA TYR A 372 -30.25 -23.10 6.76
C TYR A 372 -29.74 -24.38 7.42
N ILE A 373 -30.07 -24.56 8.70
CA ILE A 373 -29.89 -25.82 9.44
C ILE A 373 -31.28 -26.45 9.66
N LEU A 374 -31.42 -27.69 9.24
CA LEU A 374 -32.66 -28.47 9.36
C LEU A 374 -32.93 -28.88 10.83
N PRO A 375 -34.18 -29.29 11.17
CA PRO A 375 -34.51 -29.74 12.52
C PRO A 375 -33.67 -30.91 13.04
N ASN A 376 -33.10 -31.73 12.15
CA ASN A 376 -32.18 -32.82 12.49
C ASN A 376 -30.72 -32.35 12.75
N GLY A 377 -30.47 -31.04 12.75
CA GLY A 377 -29.15 -30.43 12.98
C GLY A 377 -28.22 -30.39 11.75
N LYS A 378 -28.66 -30.95 10.61
CA LYS A 378 -27.85 -30.97 9.39
C LYS A 378 -28.08 -29.72 8.52
N LEU A 379 -27.08 -29.37 7.75
CA LEU A 379 -27.19 -28.33 6.73
C LEU A 379 -28.25 -28.68 5.68
N ASP A 380 -29.04 -27.69 5.24
CA ASP A 380 -29.89 -27.83 4.05
C ASP A 380 -29.06 -27.79 2.77
N THR A 381 -28.64 -28.96 2.30
CA THR A 381 -27.81 -29.09 1.08
C THR A 381 -28.57 -28.89 -0.23
N LYS A 382 -29.90 -28.63 -0.19
CA LYS A 382 -30.67 -28.20 -1.35
C LYS A 382 -30.38 -26.75 -1.71
N LYS A 383 -29.90 -25.96 -0.73
CA LYS A 383 -29.49 -24.59 -0.92
C LYS A 383 -28.04 -24.51 -1.40
N LYS A 384 -27.74 -23.45 -2.11
CA LYS A 384 -26.39 -23.04 -2.54
C LYS A 384 -26.01 -21.77 -1.79
N TYR A 385 -24.97 -21.82 -1.00
CA TYR A 385 -24.53 -20.76 -0.12
C TYR A 385 -23.39 -19.97 -0.77
N VAL A 386 -23.57 -18.67 -0.91
CA VAL A 386 -22.63 -17.78 -1.61
C VAL A 386 -22.08 -16.74 -0.66
N LEU A 387 -20.78 -16.55 -0.69
CA LEU A 387 -20.08 -15.46 -0.01
C LEU A 387 -19.39 -14.58 -1.03
N PHE A 388 -19.65 -13.28 -0.96
CA PHE A 388 -18.82 -12.28 -1.63
C PHE A 388 -17.64 -11.88 -0.72
N TYR A 389 -16.45 -12.20 -1.15
CA TYR A 389 -15.22 -11.68 -0.57
C TYR A 389 -14.89 -10.35 -1.23
N VAL A 390 -14.97 -9.26 -0.49
CA VAL A 390 -14.69 -7.91 -0.98
C VAL A 390 -13.22 -7.61 -0.72
N GLY A 391 -12.38 -7.84 -1.72
CA GLY A 391 -10.93 -7.82 -1.61
C GLY A 391 -10.24 -6.60 -2.17
N ASP A 392 -8.89 -6.67 -2.17
CA ASP A 392 -7.92 -5.65 -2.56
C ASP A 392 -7.84 -4.46 -1.60
N TYR A 393 -8.29 -4.63 -0.36
CA TYR A 393 -8.05 -3.69 0.73
C TYR A 393 -6.86 -4.11 1.60
N ASP A 394 -5.92 -4.83 1.02
CA ASP A 394 -4.57 -5.09 1.49
C ASP A 394 -3.60 -3.94 1.10
N ALA A 395 -4.02 -3.07 0.20
CA ALA A 395 -3.25 -1.95 -0.29
C ALA A 395 -3.64 -0.64 0.39
N ALA A 396 -2.67 0.06 0.97
CA ALA A 396 -2.88 1.37 1.59
C ALA A 396 -3.47 2.39 0.60
N ALA A 397 -3.01 2.38 -0.65
CA ALA A 397 -3.54 3.26 -1.69
C ALA A 397 -5.03 3.01 -1.97
N TRP A 398 -5.47 1.75 -2.01
CA TRP A 398 -6.86 1.41 -2.26
C TRP A 398 -7.79 1.79 -1.11
N ILE A 399 -7.43 1.46 0.12
CA ILE A 399 -8.26 1.81 1.28
C ILE A 399 -8.34 3.34 1.43
N TYR A 400 -7.24 4.05 1.18
CA TYR A 400 -7.19 5.50 1.27
C TYR A 400 -8.03 6.20 0.18
N GLN A 401 -7.91 5.75 -1.08
CA GLN A 401 -8.48 6.44 -2.23
C GLN A 401 -9.88 5.96 -2.61
N ARG A 402 -10.24 4.70 -2.32
CA ARG A 402 -11.51 4.13 -2.77
C ARG A 402 -12.57 4.05 -1.66
N MET A 403 -12.18 4.04 -0.38
CA MET A 403 -13.17 4.06 0.69
C MET A 403 -14.05 5.31 0.72
N PRO A 404 -13.57 6.52 0.38
CA PRO A 404 -14.45 7.67 0.29
C PRO A 404 -15.68 7.49 -0.59
N ASP A 405 -15.53 6.75 -1.68
CA ASP A 405 -16.61 6.46 -2.64
C ASP A 405 -17.42 5.22 -2.23
N ILE A 406 -16.73 4.12 -1.93
CA ILE A 406 -17.35 2.81 -1.70
C ILE A 406 -18.06 2.74 -0.34
N TRP A 407 -17.47 3.31 0.71
CA TRP A 407 -18.05 3.30 2.05
C TRP A 407 -19.29 4.19 2.20
N GLU A 408 -19.36 5.27 1.45
CA GLU A 408 -20.49 6.20 1.44
C GLU A 408 -21.61 5.76 0.47
N ASP A 409 -21.52 4.57 -0.14
CA ASP A 409 -22.54 4.04 -1.06
C ASP A 409 -23.92 3.94 -0.37
N PRO A 410 -25.01 4.45 -1.00
CA PRO A 410 -26.33 4.52 -0.38
C PRO A 410 -26.98 3.15 -0.09
N ASN A 411 -26.51 2.08 -0.72
CA ASN A 411 -27.01 0.71 -0.47
C ASN A 411 -26.17 -0.03 0.59
N ARG A 412 -25.17 0.60 1.21
CA ARG A 412 -24.47 0.00 2.35
C ARG A 412 -25.49 -0.24 3.49
N GLY A 413 -25.40 -1.39 4.14
CA GLY A 413 -26.36 -1.83 5.15
C GLY A 413 -27.62 -2.52 4.59
N THR A 414 -27.74 -2.69 3.27
CA THR A 414 -28.86 -3.42 2.63
C THR A 414 -28.48 -4.76 2.01
N VAL A 415 -27.21 -5.05 1.97
CA VAL A 415 -26.61 -6.29 1.42
C VAL A 415 -25.49 -6.75 2.35
N PRO A 416 -25.35 -8.05 2.63
CA PRO A 416 -24.24 -8.55 3.42
C PRO A 416 -22.91 -8.26 2.72
N MET A 417 -21.98 -7.61 3.45
CA MET A 417 -20.63 -7.29 2.96
C MET A 417 -19.61 -7.93 3.89
N MET A 418 -18.66 -8.67 3.34
CA MET A 418 -17.48 -9.11 4.05
C MET A 418 -16.29 -8.31 3.56
N TRP A 419 -15.96 -7.27 4.30
CA TRP A 419 -14.84 -6.37 4.04
C TRP A 419 -13.54 -7.05 4.45
N SER A 420 -12.71 -7.34 3.49
CA SER A 420 -11.44 -8.05 3.73
C SER A 420 -10.29 -7.06 3.64
N ILE A 421 -9.84 -6.62 4.81
CA ILE A 421 -8.84 -5.56 4.97
C ILE A 421 -7.60 -6.15 5.64
N ASP A 422 -6.44 -5.81 5.12
CA ASP A 422 -5.20 -6.12 5.84
C ASP A 422 -5.15 -5.32 7.16
N PRO A 423 -5.19 -5.98 8.32
CA PRO A 423 -5.21 -5.27 9.59
C PRO A 423 -3.89 -4.56 9.90
N SER A 424 -2.78 -4.87 9.23
CA SER A 424 -1.52 -4.14 9.35
C SER A 424 -1.59 -2.72 8.79
N LEU A 425 -2.57 -2.41 7.93
CA LEU A 425 -2.83 -1.05 7.45
C LEU A 425 -3.18 -0.07 8.58
N ALA A 426 -3.56 -0.58 9.76
CA ALA A 426 -3.69 0.22 10.97
C ALA A 426 -2.41 0.98 11.37
N LEU A 427 -1.24 0.56 10.89
CA LEU A 427 0.01 1.28 11.11
C LEU A 427 0.08 2.60 10.30
N ARG A 428 -0.46 2.62 9.10
CA ARG A 428 -0.40 3.76 8.18
C ARG A 428 -1.72 4.51 8.04
N ALA A 429 -2.85 3.81 8.14
CA ALA A 429 -4.19 4.33 7.94
C ALA A 429 -5.14 4.02 9.13
N PRO A 430 -4.73 4.21 10.39
CA PRO A 430 -5.54 3.86 11.57
C PRO A 430 -6.90 4.55 11.58
N MET A 431 -6.97 5.80 11.09
CA MET A 431 -8.19 6.59 11.05
C MET A 431 -9.26 5.99 10.11
N ILE A 432 -8.86 5.33 9.01
CA ILE A 432 -9.80 4.69 8.09
C ILE A 432 -10.38 3.45 8.76
N MET A 433 -9.54 2.65 9.38
CA MET A 433 -9.93 1.45 10.10
C MET A 433 -10.93 1.80 11.23
N ASP A 434 -10.62 2.81 12.04
CA ASP A 434 -11.52 3.28 13.10
C ASP A 434 -12.82 3.84 12.52
N TYR A 435 -12.77 4.64 11.45
CA TYR A 435 -13.94 5.20 10.79
C TYR A 435 -14.88 4.10 10.30
N MET A 436 -14.36 3.11 9.59
CA MET A 436 -15.15 1.98 9.10
C MET A 436 -15.77 1.18 10.24
N ARG A 437 -14.97 0.83 11.25
CA ARG A 437 -15.45 0.07 12.42
C ARG A 437 -16.46 0.83 13.26
N SER A 438 -16.33 2.15 13.36
CA SER A 438 -17.22 3.01 14.15
C SER A 438 -18.53 3.36 13.43
N THR A 439 -18.58 3.19 12.10
CA THR A 439 -19.77 3.50 11.27
C THR A 439 -20.34 2.24 10.59
N ALA A 440 -19.89 1.06 10.98
CA ALA A 440 -20.38 -0.21 10.48
C ALA A 440 -21.86 -0.44 10.80
N THR A 441 -22.55 -1.11 9.89
CA THR A 441 -23.94 -1.59 10.06
C THR A 441 -23.94 -3.08 10.41
N ASP A 442 -25.11 -3.65 10.73
CA ASP A 442 -25.27 -5.07 10.98
C ASP A 442 -25.00 -5.95 9.73
N MET A 443 -24.95 -5.33 8.55
CA MET A 443 -24.63 -6.01 7.29
C MET A 443 -23.13 -5.98 6.96
N ASP A 444 -22.34 -5.22 7.69
CA ASP A 444 -20.90 -5.11 7.50
C ASP A 444 -20.17 -6.07 8.44
N TYR A 445 -19.39 -6.99 7.89
CA TYR A 445 -18.49 -7.86 8.63
C TYR A 445 -17.07 -7.68 8.16
N PHE A 446 -16.10 -7.67 9.07
CA PHE A 446 -14.69 -7.48 8.77
C PHE A 446 -13.92 -8.79 8.95
N ALA A 447 -13.21 -9.16 7.92
CA ALA A 447 -12.25 -10.25 7.91
C ALA A 447 -10.85 -9.71 7.58
N ALA A 448 -9.81 -10.45 7.91
CA ALA A 448 -8.51 -10.13 7.36
C ALA A 448 -8.48 -10.46 5.87
N GLY A 449 -7.89 -9.59 5.09
CA GLY A 449 -7.54 -9.83 3.68
C GLY A 449 -6.30 -10.70 3.58
N ASP A 450 -5.79 -10.76 2.43
CA ASP A 450 -4.62 -11.46 1.91
C ASP A 450 -3.61 -11.97 2.95
N ASN A 451 -3.82 -13.21 3.41
CA ASN A 451 -2.96 -13.99 4.31
C ASN A 451 -2.99 -13.60 5.81
N GLY A 452 -3.61 -12.50 6.20
CA GLY A 452 -3.68 -12.05 7.58
C GLY A 452 -3.21 -10.63 7.79
N ALA A 453 -2.40 -10.38 8.81
CA ALA A 453 -1.79 -9.07 9.08
C ALA A 453 -0.52 -8.92 8.23
N GLY A 454 -0.70 -8.49 7.01
CA GLY A 454 0.32 -8.33 5.99
C GLY A 454 0.34 -9.46 4.96
N TYR A 455 0.50 -9.07 3.68
CA TYR A 455 0.58 -9.99 2.57
C TYR A 455 1.93 -10.70 2.56
N LEU A 456 1.92 -11.97 2.90
CA LEU A 456 3.07 -12.88 2.83
C LEU A 456 2.60 -14.30 2.49
N ASN A 457 3.50 -15.18 2.07
CA ASN A 457 3.20 -16.59 1.84
C ASN A 457 3.51 -17.42 3.10
N PRO A 458 2.50 -17.86 3.86
CA PRO A 458 2.74 -18.52 5.14
C PRO A 458 3.54 -19.83 5.03
N GLY A 459 3.37 -20.58 3.93
CA GLY A 459 4.15 -21.78 3.68
C GLY A 459 5.66 -21.55 3.50
N MET A 460 6.09 -20.32 3.24
CA MET A 460 7.51 -19.94 3.21
C MET A 460 8.11 -19.77 4.61
N LEU A 461 7.29 -19.78 5.65
CA LEU A 461 7.73 -19.66 7.05
C LEU A 461 8.01 -21.03 7.70
N GLU A 462 7.55 -22.14 7.08
CA GLU A 462 7.76 -23.50 7.57
C GLU A 462 9.14 -24.04 7.18
N GLU A 463 9.75 -24.87 8.04
CA GLU A 463 11.01 -25.53 7.75
C GLU A 463 10.83 -26.76 6.82
N PRO A 464 11.79 -27.00 5.94
CA PRO A 464 12.97 -26.18 5.63
C PRO A 464 12.58 -24.95 4.82
N ARG A 465 12.95 -23.74 5.29
CA ARG A 465 12.59 -22.49 4.61
C ARG A 465 13.33 -22.39 3.27
N PRO A 466 12.60 -22.38 2.16
CA PRO A 466 13.24 -22.15 0.87
C PRO A 466 13.84 -20.74 0.80
N VAL A 467 14.87 -20.57 -0.01
CA VAL A 467 15.63 -19.33 -0.22
C VAL A 467 16.55 -18.95 0.94
N SER A 468 16.02 -18.72 2.13
CA SER A 468 16.81 -18.18 3.26
C SER A 468 17.49 -19.25 4.11
N GLY A 469 16.91 -20.44 4.23
CA GLY A 469 17.39 -21.46 5.16
C GLY A 469 17.27 -21.09 6.65
N LEU A 470 16.53 -20.02 6.96
CA LEU A 470 16.33 -19.54 8.32
C LEU A 470 15.45 -20.50 9.15
N PRO A 471 15.50 -20.43 10.50
CA PRO A 471 14.58 -21.16 11.36
C PRO A 471 13.11 -20.81 11.10
N SER A 472 12.17 -21.69 11.49
CA SER A 472 10.74 -21.47 11.31
C SER A 472 10.29 -20.10 11.81
N GLY A 473 9.55 -19.37 10.98
CA GLY A 473 8.93 -18.10 11.32
C GLY A 473 7.47 -18.23 11.78
N VAL A 474 6.90 -19.44 11.79
CA VAL A 474 5.46 -19.68 12.00
C VAL A 474 4.99 -19.18 13.37
N ALA A 475 5.74 -19.44 14.45
CA ALA A 475 5.35 -19.01 15.79
C ALA A 475 5.35 -17.47 15.94
N ALA A 476 6.38 -16.82 15.41
CA ALA A 476 6.48 -15.35 15.41
C ALA A 476 5.33 -14.74 14.57
N TRP A 477 5.02 -15.33 13.41
CA TRP A 477 3.92 -14.92 12.56
C TRP A 477 2.54 -15.10 13.22
N ALA A 478 2.32 -16.22 13.91
CA ALA A 478 1.09 -16.43 14.64
C ALA A 478 0.90 -15.40 15.77
N ALA A 479 1.97 -15.07 16.50
CA ALA A 479 1.95 -14.04 17.53
C ALA A 479 1.67 -12.64 16.95
N HIS A 480 2.31 -12.30 15.83
CA HIS A 480 2.08 -11.06 15.07
C HIS A 480 0.59 -10.93 14.67
N ASN A 481 0.04 -11.93 14.00
CA ASN A 481 -1.37 -11.92 13.61
C ASN A 481 -2.31 -11.80 14.81
N LYS A 482 -2.06 -12.56 15.87
CA LYS A 482 -2.92 -12.59 17.05
C LYS A 482 -3.09 -11.19 17.67
N ALA A 483 -2.05 -10.37 17.68
CA ALA A 483 -2.13 -9.00 18.20
C ALA A 483 -3.13 -8.16 17.41
N TYR A 484 -3.03 -8.15 16.07
CA TYR A 484 -3.96 -7.41 15.21
C TYR A 484 -5.38 -7.97 15.24
N TYR A 485 -5.54 -9.30 15.19
CA TYR A 485 -6.87 -9.91 15.23
C TYR A 485 -7.59 -9.63 16.55
N THR A 486 -6.88 -9.64 17.65
CA THR A 486 -7.44 -9.28 18.97
C THR A 486 -7.90 -7.83 18.98
N GLN A 487 -7.06 -6.89 18.57
CA GLN A 487 -7.40 -5.48 18.56
C GLN A 487 -8.59 -5.19 17.63
N TRP A 488 -8.56 -5.72 16.41
CA TRP A 488 -9.57 -5.42 15.39
C TRP A 488 -10.78 -6.36 15.44
N GLY A 489 -10.83 -7.30 16.39
CA GLY A 489 -11.95 -8.24 16.58
C GLY A 489 -12.13 -9.19 15.41
N LEU A 490 -11.04 -9.56 14.73
CA LEU A 490 -11.07 -10.45 13.58
C LEU A 490 -11.00 -11.91 14.03
N SER A 491 -11.61 -12.79 13.26
CA SER A 491 -11.60 -14.24 13.52
C SER A 491 -11.66 -15.09 12.23
N VAL A 492 -11.59 -14.41 11.08
CA VAL A 492 -11.60 -14.99 9.74
C VAL A 492 -10.50 -14.37 8.91
N THR A 493 -9.77 -15.20 8.14
CA THR A 493 -8.92 -14.79 7.04
C THR A 493 -9.62 -15.12 5.73
N GLY A 494 -10.11 -14.10 5.04
CA GLY A 494 -11.01 -14.28 3.90
C GLY A 494 -10.36 -14.90 2.68
N PHE A 495 -9.04 -14.73 2.52
CA PHE A 495 -8.26 -15.25 1.40
C PHE A 495 -6.82 -15.53 1.85
N VAL A 496 -6.30 -16.72 1.53
CA VAL A 496 -4.88 -17.05 1.70
C VAL A 496 -4.25 -17.29 0.34
N ILE A 497 -3.41 -16.36 -0.08
CA ILE A 497 -2.71 -16.37 -1.36
C ILE A 497 -1.37 -17.08 -1.17
N ASP A 498 -1.23 -18.25 -1.77
CA ASP A 498 0.03 -18.99 -1.75
C ASP A 498 0.95 -18.61 -2.92
N GLY A 499 0.41 -18.06 -4.00
CA GLY A 499 1.17 -17.62 -5.17
C GLY A 499 2.19 -18.65 -5.65
N ASN A 500 3.47 -18.24 -5.78
CA ASN A 500 4.61 -19.09 -6.11
C ASN A 500 5.21 -19.79 -4.87
N GLY A 501 4.71 -19.52 -3.67
CA GLY A 501 5.13 -20.18 -2.43
C GLY A 501 4.58 -21.61 -2.31
N PRO A 502 5.13 -22.45 -1.44
CA PRO A 502 4.53 -23.72 -1.06
C PRO A 502 3.21 -23.49 -0.31
N GLY A 503 2.25 -24.42 -0.44
CA GLY A 503 1.10 -24.45 0.46
C GLY A 503 1.53 -24.84 1.88
N MET A 504 0.78 -24.42 2.88
CA MET A 504 1.04 -24.77 4.27
C MET A 504 0.81 -26.25 4.56
N SER A 505 1.55 -26.78 5.51
CA SER A 505 1.27 -28.09 6.14
C SER A 505 0.07 -28.01 7.07
N THR A 506 -0.39 -29.16 7.56
CA THR A 506 -1.44 -29.23 8.60
C THR A 506 -1.00 -28.48 9.87
N GLU A 507 0.27 -28.54 10.24
CA GLU A 507 0.79 -27.80 11.41
C GLU A 507 0.78 -26.28 11.17
N GLY A 508 1.07 -25.83 9.97
CA GLY A 508 0.92 -24.42 9.59
C GLY A 508 -0.53 -23.95 9.69
N PHE A 509 -1.51 -24.77 9.27
CA PHE A 509 -2.93 -24.44 9.45
C PHE A 509 -3.37 -24.40 10.92
N LYS A 510 -2.73 -25.14 11.83
CA LYS A 510 -2.96 -24.97 13.28
C LYS A 510 -2.54 -23.60 13.79
N ALA A 511 -1.50 -23.02 13.21
CA ALA A 511 -1.13 -21.64 13.52
C ALA A 511 -2.25 -20.67 13.12
N TYR A 512 -2.86 -20.83 11.93
CA TYR A 512 -4.06 -20.07 11.55
C TYR A 512 -5.21 -20.26 12.55
N ALA A 513 -5.52 -21.49 12.96
CA ALA A 513 -6.58 -21.76 13.90
C ALA A 513 -6.42 -21.00 15.23
N SER A 514 -5.19 -20.65 15.62
CA SER A 514 -4.90 -19.92 16.86
C SER A 514 -5.34 -18.44 16.84
N PHE A 515 -5.47 -17.82 15.66
CA PHE A 515 -5.89 -16.41 15.52
C PHE A 515 -7.06 -16.21 14.57
N SER A 516 -7.32 -17.14 13.65
CA SER A 516 -8.44 -17.14 12.69
C SER A 516 -9.37 -18.34 12.89
N PRO A 517 -9.88 -18.60 14.12
CA PRO A 517 -10.55 -19.85 14.48
C PRO A 517 -11.88 -20.07 13.76
N ASN A 518 -12.44 -19.02 13.19
CA ASN A 518 -13.76 -19.10 12.55
C ASN A 518 -13.70 -19.45 11.05
N GLY A 519 -12.52 -19.39 10.42
CA GLY A 519 -12.36 -19.91 9.07
C GLY A 519 -11.32 -19.20 8.22
N ILE A 520 -10.91 -19.89 7.16
CA ILE A 520 -10.01 -19.36 6.12
C ILE A 520 -10.39 -19.89 4.73
N CYS A 521 -9.99 -19.16 3.68
CA CYS A 521 -10.13 -19.62 2.29
C CYS A 521 -8.76 -19.64 1.59
N PRO A 522 -7.98 -20.75 1.67
CA PRO A 522 -6.68 -20.86 1.04
C PRO A 522 -6.76 -21.29 -0.43
N GLN A 523 -5.78 -20.89 -1.23
CA GLN A 523 -5.62 -21.37 -2.61
C GLN A 523 -5.20 -22.85 -2.65
N LYS A 524 -4.40 -23.28 -1.68
CA LYS A 524 -3.86 -24.63 -1.61
C LYS A 524 -4.31 -25.31 -0.33
N LEU A 525 -4.90 -26.49 -0.47
CA LEU A 525 -5.23 -27.38 0.64
C LEU A 525 -4.49 -28.71 0.48
N PRO A 526 -4.18 -29.41 1.59
CA PRO A 526 -3.55 -30.74 1.54
C PRO A 526 -4.38 -31.69 0.66
N ASP A 527 -3.69 -32.55 -0.11
CA ASP A 527 -4.28 -33.60 -0.94
C ASP A 527 -5.33 -33.11 -1.98
N GLY A 528 -5.30 -31.81 -2.32
CA GLY A 528 -6.22 -31.23 -3.29
C GLY A 528 -7.69 -31.20 -2.85
N ARG A 529 -7.97 -31.35 -1.57
CA ARG A 529 -9.32 -31.28 -1.00
C ARG A 529 -10.00 -29.95 -1.30
N GLN A 530 -11.33 -29.95 -1.41
CA GLN A 530 -12.10 -28.71 -1.56
C GLN A 530 -12.42 -28.07 -0.21
N MET A 531 -12.65 -28.89 0.80
CA MET A 531 -12.92 -28.44 2.16
C MET A 531 -12.16 -29.30 3.17
N PHE A 532 -11.76 -28.68 4.26
CA PHE A 532 -11.02 -29.33 5.33
C PHE A 532 -11.28 -28.60 6.65
N MET A 533 -11.04 -29.24 7.79
CA MET A 533 -11.17 -28.62 9.11
C MET A 533 -9.95 -28.95 9.97
N VAL A 534 -9.39 -27.94 10.64
CA VAL A 534 -8.29 -28.07 11.60
C VAL A 534 -8.70 -27.34 12.87
N ASP A 535 -8.69 -28.01 14.03
CA ASP A 535 -9.01 -27.43 15.33
C ASP A 535 -10.30 -26.59 15.34
N ASN A 536 -11.37 -27.13 14.73
CA ASN A 536 -12.66 -26.46 14.52
C ASN A 536 -12.65 -25.26 13.55
N MET A 537 -11.53 -24.95 12.92
CA MET A 537 -11.44 -23.93 11.87
C MET A 537 -11.84 -24.55 10.52
N PRO A 538 -12.97 -24.17 9.93
CA PRO A 538 -13.37 -24.66 8.60
C PRO A 538 -12.55 -23.95 7.52
N MET A 539 -12.18 -24.71 6.50
CA MET A 539 -11.44 -24.21 5.35
C MET A 539 -12.14 -24.58 4.05
N LEU A 540 -12.25 -23.62 3.15
CA LEU A 540 -12.72 -23.82 1.78
C LEU A 540 -11.62 -23.41 0.81
N ARG A 541 -11.22 -24.31 -0.07
CA ARG A 541 -10.29 -23.98 -1.14
C ARG A 541 -10.91 -22.95 -2.07
N CYS A 542 -10.26 -21.79 -2.18
CA CYS A 542 -10.66 -20.76 -3.14
C CYS A 542 -9.87 -20.92 -4.44
N GLY A 543 -10.58 -20.87 -5.58
CA GLY A 543 -9.99 -21.06 -6.90
C GLY A 543 -9.35 -19.80 -7.50
N GLY A 544 -9.31 -18.68 -6.80
CA GLY A 544 -8.87 -17.40 -7.35
C GLY A 544 -9.84 -16.81 -8.40
N ALA A 545 -10.96 -17.46 -8.66
CA ALA A 545 -11.96 -16.95 -9.59
C ALA A 545 -12.65 -15.70 -9.03
N SER A 546 -12.74 -14.66 -9.85
CA SER A 546 -13.33 -13.39 -9.48
C SER A 546 -14.48 -13.00 -10.41
N VAL A 547 -15.42 -12.24 -9.86
CA VAL A 547 -16.48 -11.57 -10.62
C VAL A 547 -16.22 -10.07 -10.56
N GLY A 548 -15.98 -9.47 -11.73
CA GLY A 548 -15.52 -8.07 -11.79
C GLY A 548 -16.15 -7.24 -12.90
N ALA A 549 -17.10 -7.80 -13.69
CA ALA A 549 -17.77 -7.02 -14.74
C ALA A 549 -18.46 -5.79 -14.14
N GLU A 550 -18.34 -4.64 -14.80
CA GLU A 550 -18.95 -3.38 -14.33
C GLU A 550 -20.48 -3.43 -14.38
N ARG A 551 -21.02 -4.02 -15.43
CA ARG A 551 -22.48 -4.19 -15.56
C ARG A 551 -22.94 -5.32 -14.66
N VAL A 552 -23.90 -5.02 -13.77
CA VAL A 552 -24.50 -5.96 -12.82
C VAL A 552 -25.03 -7.22 -13.52
N GLU A 553 -25.67 -7.09 -14.69
CA GLU A 553 -26.19 -8.23 -15.44
C GLU A 553 -25.09 -9.21 -15.86
N ASP A 554 -23.96 -8.72 -16.37
CA ASP A 554 -22.84 -9.55 -16.82
C ASP A 554 -22.13 -10.20 -15.62
N ALA A 555 -21.99 -9.45 -14.53
CA ALA A 555 -21.49 -9.94 -13.25
C ALA A 555 -22.41 -11.02 -12.65
N GLY A 556 -23.73 -10.78 -12.69
CA GLY A 556 -24.74 -11.72 -12.22
C GLY A 556 -24.72 -13.04 -13.00
N LYS A 557 -24.61 -12.99 -14.33
CA LYS A 557 -24.44 -14.19 -15.18
C LYS A 557 -23.18 -14.98 -14.81
N SER A 558 -22.07 -14.27 -14.62
CA SER A 558 -20.80 -14.90 -14.22
C SER A 558 -20.89 -15.55 -12.84
N ALA A 559 -21.45 -14.85 -11.86
CA ALA A 559 -21.66 -15.38 -10.51
C ALA A 559 -22.60 -16.59 -10.52
N LEU A 560 -23.73 -16.52 -11.22
CA LEU A 560 -24.67 -17.63 -11.37
C LEU A 560 -23.99 -18.86 -11.96
N SER A 561 -23.22 -18.68 -13.03
CA SER A 561 -22.47 -19.76 -13.67
C SER A 561 -21.48 -20.43 -12.70
N MET A 562 -20.78 -19.64 -11.87
CA MET A 562 -19.87 -20.18 -10.85
C MET A 562 -20.62 -21.01 -9.80
N VAL A 563 -21.76 -20.52 -9.32
CA VAL A 563 -22.55 -21.19 -8.28
C VAL A 563 -23.18 -22.47 -8.82
N GLU A 564 -23.76 -22.45 -10.01
CA GLU A 564 -24.39 -23.63 -10.64
C GLU A 564 -23.36 -24.65 -11.09
N GLY A 565 -22.21 -24.21 -11.58
CA GLY A 565 -21.10 -25.09 -11.97
C GLY A 565 -20.38 -25.76 -10.79
N ASN A 566 -20.58 -25.27 -9.56
CA ASN A 566 -20.00 -25.90 -8.37
C ASN A 566 -20.81 -27.14 -7.94
N ALA A 567 -20.33 -28.30 -8.36
CA ALA A 567 -20.92 -29.61 -7.99
C ALA A 567 -20.26 -30.26 -6.76
N SER A 568 -19.11 -29.73 -6.30
CA SER A 568 -18.29 -30.38 -5.27
C SER A 568 -18.72 -30.03 -3.84
N THR A 569 -19.34 -28.87 -3.64
CA THR A 569 -19.76 -28.38 -2.31
C THR A 569 -20.95 -27.43 -2.46
N PRO A 570 -21.81 -27.28 -1.45
CA PRO A 570 -22.89 -26.31 -1.46
C PRO A 570 -22.40 -24.87 -1.26
N PHE A 571 -21.09 -24.65 -1.03
CA PHE A 571 -20.49 -23.35 -0.73
C PHE A 571 -19.73 -22.79 -1.92
N THR A 572 -19.99 -21.55 -2.29
CA THR A 572 -19.27 -20.84 -3.33
C THR A 572 -18.73 -19.52 -2.79
N TRP A 573 -17.41 -19.42 -2.75
CA TRP A 573 -16.69 -18.19 -2.43
C TRP A 573 -16.40 -17.44 -3.74
N ILE A 574 -16.78 -16.18 -3.80
CA ILE A 574 -16.62 -15.33 -4.99
C ILE A 574 -15.82 -14.10 -4.61
N ARG A 575 -14.60 -13.96 -5.18
CA ARG A 575 -13.81 -12.74 -5.05
C ARG A 575 -14.44 -11.62 -5.87
N THR A 576 -14.60 -10.45 -5.24
CA THR A 576 -14.98 -9.20 -5.88
C THR A 576 -13.95 -8.14 -5.50
N ILE A 577 -13.57 -7.30 -6.48
CA ILE A 577 -12.48 -6.35 -6.29
C ILE A 577 -13.05 -4.94 -6.34
N LEU A 578 -12.92 -4.18 -5.25
CA LEU A 578 -13.25 -2.76 -5.16
C LEU A 578 -14.66 -2.41 -5.69
N LYS A 579 -15.64 -3.29 -5.49
CA LYS A 579 -17.03 -3.08 -5.93
C LYS A 579 -17.88 -2.50 -4.80
N SER A 580 -18.78 -1.58 -5.17
CA SER A 580 -19.65 -0.91 -4.20
C SER A 580 -20.78 -1.80 -3.68
N PRO A 581 -21.39 -1.49 -2.52
CA PRO A 581 -22.59 -2.14 -2.03
C PRO A 581 -23.75 -2.15 -3.04
N THR A 582 -23.96 -1.07 -3.78
CA THR A 582 -24.96 -1.02 -4.87
C THR A 582 -24.72 -2.12 -5.91
N TRP A 583 -23.47 -2.31 -6.34
CA TRP A 583 -23.13 -3.37 -7.28
C TRP A 583 -23.39 -4.77 -6.68
N HIS A 584 -22.96 -5.02 -5.43
CA HIS A 584 -23.17 -6.29 -4.75
C HIS A 584 -24.65 -6.61 -4.58
N LYS A 585 -25.45 -5.62 -4.21
CA LYS A 585 -26.90 -5.76 -4.10
C LYS A 585 -27.50 -6.20 -5.44
N GLY A 586 -27.13 -5.56 -6.53
CA GLY A 586 -27.61 -5.91 -7.86
C GLY A 586 -27.22 -7.32 -8.28
N VAL A 587 -25.98 -7.75 -8.03
CA VAL A 587 -25.54 -9.13 -8.34
C VAL A 587 -26.27 -10.15 -7.47
N LYS A 588 -26.42 -9.89 -6.16
CA LYS A 588 -27.21 -10.72 -5.25
C LYS A 588 -28.64 -10.89 -5.75
N ASP A 589 -29.34 -9.79 -6.01
CA ASP A 589 -30.72 -9.80 -6.46
C ASP A 589 -30.87 -10.59 -7.78
N TYR A 590 -29.90 -10.47 -8.69
CA TYR A 590 -29.89 -11.21 -9.96
C TYR A 590 -29.77 -12.72 -9.75
N ILE A 591 -28.80 -13.20 -8.96
CA ILE A 591 -28.57 -14.64 -8.80
C ILE A 591 -29.66 -15.33 -7.97
N GLU A 592 -30.18 -14.66 -6.94
CA GLU A 592 -31.28 -15.18 -6.11
C GLU A 592 -32.62 -15.23 -6.88
N ALA A 593 -32.88 -14.25 -7.76
CA ALA A 593 -34.04 -14.27 -8.65
C ALA A 593 -33.95 -15.37 -9.71
N ALA A 594 -32.76 -15.64 -10.24
CA ALA A 594 -32.54 -16.69 -11.23
C ALA A 594 -32.67 -18.09 -10.64
N ASN A 595 -32.26 -18.29 -9.39
CA ASN A 595 -32.36 -19.58 -8.69
C ASN A 595 -32.68 -19.37 -7.19
N PRO A 596 -33.94 -19.63 -6.76
CA PRO A 596 -34.37 -19.41 -5.37
C PRO A 596 -33.64 -20.28 -4.33
N ASN A 597 -32.88 -21.28 -4.74
CA ASN A 597 -32.06 -22.07 -3.83
C ASN A 597 -30.71 -21.41 -3.54
N ILE A 598 -30.33 -20.34 -4.25
CA ILE A 598 -29.13 -19.59 -3.97
C ILE A 598 -29.41 -18.60 -2.83
N VAL A 599 -28.48 -18.54 -1.88
CA VAL A 599 -28.55 -17.63 -0.73
C VAL A 599 -27.19 -16.94 -0.57
N VAL A 600 -27.18 -15.62 -0.69
CA VAL A 600 -25.99 -14.81 -0.39
C VAL A 600 -25.95 -14.53 1.12
N LEU A 601 -24.86 -14.91 1.75
CA LEU A 601 -24.67 -14.91 3.20
C LEU A 601 -23.68 -13.82 3.67
N SER A 602 -23.83 -13.45 4.93
CA SER A 602 -22.76 -12.75 5.66
C SER A 602 -21.57 -13.69 5.93
N GLY A 603 -20.39 -13.11 6.22
CA GLY A 603 -19.21 -13.89 6.58
C GLY A 603 -19.48 -14.88 7.74
N PRO A 604 -20.00 -14.43 8.90
CA PRO A 604 -20.32 -15.32 10.02
C PRO A 604 -21.24 -16.48 9.65
N GLU A 605 -22.30 -16.22 8.88
CA GLU A 605 -23.22 -17.28 8.46
C GLU A 605 -22.54 -18.32 7.57
N PHE A 606 -21.77 -17.86 6.60
CA PHE A 606 -21.09 -18.73 5.65
C PHE A 606 -20.10 -19.66 6.35
N TYR A 607 -19.24 -19.13 7.20
CA TYR A 607 -18.24 -19.94 7.89
C TYR A 607 -18.83 -20.85 8.97
N GLU A 608 -19.88 -20.41 9.69
CA GLU A 608 -20.55 -21.30 10.66
C GLU A 608 -21.30 -22.44 9.97
N LEU A 609 -21.93 -22.19 8.82
CA LEU A 609 -22.55 -23.26 8.03
C LEU A 609 -21.52 -24.22 7.45
N MET A 610 -20.33 -23.72 7.04
CA MET A 610 -19.23 -24.58 6.62
C MET A 610 -18.79 -25.50 7.76
N ARG A 611 -18.67 -24.97 8.99
CA ARG A 611 -18.34 -25.77 10.18
C ARG A 611 -19.40 -26.86 10.41
N CYS A 612 -20.67 -26.49 10.41
CA CYS A 612 -21.77 -27.48 10.55
C CYS A 612 -21.76 -28.56 9.46
N TYR A 613 -21.32 -28.24 8.26
CA TYR A 613 -21.26 -29.21 7.16
C TYR A 613 -20.09 -30.19 7.31
N LEU A 614 -18.99 -29.74 7.90
CA LEU A 614 -17.79 -30.56 8.09
C LEU A 614 -17.81 -31.41 9.36
N GLU A 615 -18.64 -31.07 10.37
CA GLU A 615 -18.95 -31.88 11.56
C GLU A 615 -19.83 -33.07 11.21
#